data_39720986fcf19109e95764a710703ec9
#
_entry.id   39720986fcf19109e95764a710703ec9
#
_cell.length_a   1.000
_cell.length_b   1.000
_cell.length_c   1.000
_cell.angle_alpha   90.00
_cell.angle_beta   90.00
_cell.angle_gamma   90.00
#
_symmetry.space_group_name_H-M   'P 1'
#
loop_
_entity.id
_entity.type
_entity.pdbx_description
1 polymer ?
#
loop_
_entity_poly.entity_id
_entity_poly.type
_entity_poly.pdbx_seq_one_letter_code
_entity_poly.pdbx_strand_id
1 'polypeptide(L)'
;GENANVSVEEVTTEDEWNQHCSTDFRGICAIAFLNGNETDTAEDLTDRFEVMARGIGKNAAAFKFITVNAICQSSFADQFDIQDGKLPTVTAFSPSKQRYANVKTPLVDTVVVKDFLISIATGKLATQPISDRPRFLDVCDVPEEIIETESSEEAADFLEEIRREEEAKAKQLKEELEE
;
A
#
# COMPACT_ATOMS: atom_id res chain seq x y z
N GLY A 1 20.35 -21.11 -7.40
CA GLY A 1 19.59 -21.84 -6.44
C GLY A 1 18.70 -20.96 -5.59
N GLU A 2 17.70 -21.55 -5.02
CA GLU A 2 16.82 -20.85 -4.10
C GLU A 2 17.54 -20.47 -2.82
N ASN A 3 17.29 -19.25 -2.34
CA ASN A 3 17.79 -18.82 -1.05
C ASN A 3 16.74 -19.15 0.00
N ALA A 4 16.99 -20.23 0.75
CA ALA A 4 16.07 -20.73 1.77
C ALA A 4 15.88 -19.76 2.95
N ASN A 5 16.80 -18.78 3.11
CA ASN A 5 16.75 -17.81 4.20
C ASN A 5 15.96 -16.55 3.87
N VAL A 6 15.43 -16.45 2.65
CA VAL A 6 14.62 -15.30 2.26
C VAL A 6 13.28 -15.37 2.98
N SER A 7 12.94 -14.31 3.68
CA SER A 7 11.63 -14.15 4.31
C SER A 7 11.01 -12.83 3.87
N VAL A 8 9.69 -12.82 3.84
CA VAL A 8 8.90 -11.61 3.58
C VAL A 8 8.20 -11.24 4.88
N GLU A 9 8.45 -10.04 5.36
CA GLU A 9 7.88 -9.55 6.61
C GLU A 9 6.81 -8.50 6.33
N GLU A 10 5.69 -8.61 7.02
CA GLU A 10 4.68 -7.56 7.00
C GLU A 10 5.10 -6.46 7.97
N VAL A 11 5.14 -5.21 7.49
CA VAL A 11 5.49 -4.05 8.30
C VAL A 11 4.22 -3.28 8.63
N THR A 12 3.93 -3.17 9.93
CA THR A 12 2.71 -2.51 10.43
C THR A 12 2.99 -1.37 11.39
N THR A 13 4.23 -1.21 11.86
CA THR A 13 4.61 -0.15 12.80
C THR A 13 5.85 0.59 12.32
N GLU A 14 6.03 1.80 12.84
CA GLU A 14 7.24 2.60 12.58
C GLU A 14 8.49 1.87 13.07
N ASP A 15 8.42 1.20 14.21
CA ASP A 15 9.55 0.44 14.75
C ASP A 15 9.96 -0.68 13.79
N GLU A 16 9.00 -1.43 13.26
CA GLU A 16 9.28 -2.47 12.27
C GLU A 16 9.89 -1.90 10.99
N TRP A 17 9.37 -0.77 10.52
CA TRP A 17 9.92 -0.07 9.37
C TRP A 17 11.38 0.33 9.61
N ASN A 18 11.67 0.95 10.74
CA ASN A 18 13.02 1.35 11.09
C ASN A 18 13.95 0.17 11.32
N GLN A 19 13.42 -0.96 11.77
CA GLN A 19 14.18 -2.18 11.96
C GLN A 19 14.63 -2.80 10.63
N HIS A 20 13.74 -2.82 9.65
CA HIS A 20 14.02 -3.43 8.34
C HIS A 20 14.69 -2.47 7.36
N CYS A 21 14.32 -1.21 7.37
CA CYS A 21 14.69 -0.24 6.36
C CYS A 21 15.29 1.03 6.96
N SER A 22 16.14 0.87 7.96
CA SER A 22 16.83 2.02 8.58
C SER A 22 17.83 2.64 7.60
N THR A 23 18.18 3.91 7.83
CA THR A 23 19.18 4.61 7.03
C THR A 23 20.57 3.96 7.08
N ASP A 24 20.81 3.13 8.08
CA ASP A 24 22.06 2.35 8.21
C ASP A 24 22.08 1.11 7.34
N PHE A 25 20.93 0.67 6.85
CA PHE A 25 20.86 -0.49 5.97
C PHE A 25 21.43 -0.14 4.60
N ARG A 26 22.49 -0.85 4.21
CA ARG A 26 23.21 -0.62 2.95
C ARG A 26 22.58 -1.27 1.75
N GLY A 27 21.61 -2.13 1.96
CA GLY A 27 20.91 -2.83 0.89
C GLY A 27 19.68 -2.07 0.39
N ILE A 28 18.75 -2.84 -0.13
CA ILE A 28 17.54 -2.33 -0.77
C ILE A 28 16.32 -2.95 -0.11
N CYS A 29 15.34 -2.14 0.22
CA CYS A 29 14.04 -2.62 0.67
C CYS A 29 13.15 -2.81 -0.53
N ALA A 30 12.76 -4.05 -0.81
CA ALA A 30 11.77 -4.37 -1.82
C ALA A 30 10.40 -4.34 -1.12
N ILE A 31 9.63 -3.32 -1.40
CA ILE A 31 8.36 -3.04 -0.71
C ILE A 31 7.21 -3.43 -1.63
N ALA A 32 6.46 -4.46 -1.25
CA ALA A 32 5.22 -4.79 -1.92
C ALA A 32 4.09 -3.99 -1.28
N PHE A 33 3.52 -3.05 -2.03
CA PHE A 33 2.38 -2.26 -1.61
C PHE A 33 1.11 -3.01 -2.00
N LEU A 34 0.34 -3.42 -1.00
CA LEU A 34 -0.86 -4.23 -1.18
C LEU A 34 -2.12 -3.45 -0.80
N ASN A 35 -3.23 -3.83 -1.41
CA ASN A 35 -4.52 -3.30 -1.03
C ASN A 35 -5.06 -4.11 0.16
N GLY A 36 -4.96 -3.53 1.35
CA GLY A 36 -5.37 -4.19 2.59
C GLY A 36 -6.87 -4.45 2.71
N ASN A 37 -7.68 -3.83 1.88
CA ASN A 37 -9.12 -4.09 1.84
C ASN A 37 -9.44 -5.40 1.10
N GLU A 38 -8.50 -5.91 0.33
CA GLU A 38 -8.63 -7.17 -0.42
C GLU A 38 -7.80 -8.27 0.26
N THR A 39 -8.21 -8.69 1.45
CA THR A 39 -7.42 -9.56 2.35
C THR A 39 -6.98 -10.87 1.70
N ASP A 40 -7.91 -11.58 1.06
CA ASP A 40 -7.59 -12.87 0.42
C ASP A 40 -6.59 -12.69 -0.72
N THR A 41 -6.77 -11.64 -1.52
CA THR A 41 -5.86 -11.31 -2.61
C THR A 41 -4.49 -10.89 -2.06
N ALA A 42 -4.47 -10.13 -0.96
CA ALA A 42 -3.22 -9.70 -0.34
C ALA A 42 -2.40 -10.89 0.19
N GLU A 43 -3.06 -11.89 0.77
CA GLU A 43 -2.38 -13.11 1.24
C GLU A 43 -1.76 -13.88 0.07
N ASP A 44 -2.51 -14.07 -1.01
CA ASP A 44 -2.02 -14.74 -2.21
C ASP A 44 -0.84 -13.99 -2.83
N LEU A 45 -0.92 -12.67 -2.90
CA LEU A 45 0.15 -11.83 -3.44
C LEU A 45 1.40 -11.87 -2.55
N THR A 46 1.23 -11.92 -1.24
CA THR A 46 2.35 -12.08 -0.30
C THR A 46 3.07 -13.39 -0.54
N ASP A 47 2.34 -14.49 -0.72
CA ASP A 47 2.92 -15.80 -1.01
C ASP A 47 3.67 -15.80 -2.34
N ARG A 48 3.09 -15.19 -3.38
CA ARG A 48 3.73 -15.05 -4.69
C ARG A 48 5.00 -14.21 -4.61
N PHE A 49 4.95 -13.14 -3.81
CA PHE A 49 6.10 -12.27 -3.60
C PHE A 49 7.24 -13.03 -2.93
N GLU A 50 6.92 -13.83 -1.93
CA GLU A 50 7.91 -14.67 -1.24
C GLU A 50 8.54 -15.70 -2.17
N VAL A 51 7.74 -16.39 -2.97
CA VAL A 51 8.24 -17.36 -3.96
C VAL A 51 9.16 -16.65 -4.98
N MET A 52 8.75 -15.50 -5.46
CA MET A 52 9.55 -14.69 -6.39
C MET A 52 10.87 -14.27 -5.75
N ALA A 53 10.83 -13.83 -4.49
CA ALA A 53 12.02 -13.40 -3.75
C ALA A 53 13.04 -14.53 -3.62
N ARG A 54 12.57 -15.74 -3.30
CA ARG A 54 13.43 -16.92 -3.23
C ARG A 54 14.07 -17.24 -4.58
N GLY A 55 13.34 -16.98 -5.67
CA GLY A 55 13.82 -17.22 -7.04
C GLY A 55 14.87 -16.24 -7.53
N ILE A 56 15.11 -15.13 -6.81
CA ILE A 56 16.15 -14.15 -7.18
C ILE A 56 17.56 -14.76 -7.03
N GLY A 57 17.71 -15.72 -6.11
CA GLY A 57 19.00 -16.40 -5.91
C GLY A 57 19.98 -15.53 -5.14
N LYS A 58 21.23 -15.48 -5.60
CA LYS A 58 22.32 -14.78 -4.89
C LYS A 58 22.07 -13.27 -4.69
N ASN A 59 21.33 -12.65 -5.58
CA ASN A 59 21.01 -11.23 -5.48
C ASN A 59 20.02 -10.93 -4.35
N ALA A 60 19.34 -11.94 -3.82
CA ALA A 60 18.39 -11.77 -2.72
C ALA A 60 19.06 -11.24 -1.45
N ALA A 61 20.36 -11.50 -1.27
CA ALA A 61 21.11 -11.00 -0.12
C ALA A 61 21.18 -9.47 -0.05
N ALA A 62 21.00 -8.78 -1.18
CA ALA A 62 20.99 -7.32 -1.23
C ALA A 62 19.68 -6.73 -0.74
N PHE A 63 18.66 -7.54 -0.52
CA PHE A 63 17.31 -7.07 -0.26
C PHE A 63 16.80 -7.42 1.12
N LYS A 64 15.93 -6.57 1.62
CA LYS A 64 14.90 -6.90 2.61
C LYS A 64 13.57 -6.86 1.88
N PHE A 65 12.77 -7.92 2.02
CA PHE A 65 11.47 -8.04 1.37
C PHE A 65 10.38 -7.80 2.40
N ILE A 66 9.59 -6.76 2.18
CA ILE A 66 8.51 -6.40 3.10
C ILE A 66 7.22 -6.17 2.34
N THR A 67 6.10 -6.34 3.04
CA THR A 67 4.79 -5.94 2.54
C THR A 67 4.24 -4.82 3.39
N VAL A 68 3.49 -3.93 2.76
CA VAL A 68 2.86 -2.79 3.42
C VAL A 68 1.41 -2.70 2.94
N ASN A 69 0.50 -2.54 3.88
CA ASN A 69 -0.89 -2.24 3.55
C ASN A 69 -0.98 -0.78 3.09
N ALA A 70 -1.04 -0.57 1.78
CA ALA A 70 -1.02 0.76 1.19
C ALA A 70 -2.31 1.55 1.43
N ILE A 71 -3.38 0.88 1.85
CA ILE A 71 -4.60 1.59 2.24
C ILE A 71 -4.40 2.23 3.62
N CYS A 72 -3.89 1.45 4.58
CA CYS A 72 -3.56 1.98 5.91
C CYS A 72 -2.42 3.01 5.86
N GLN A 73 -1.44 2.77 5.01
CA GLN A 73 -0.26 3.62 4.89
C GLN A 73 -0.29 4.44 3.61
N SER A 74 -1.43 5.07 3.32
CA SER A 74 -1.58 5.83 2.08
C SER A 74 -0.62 7.00 1.97
N SER A 75 -0.37 7.70 3.06
CA SER A 75 0.60 8.81 3.08
C SER A 75 2.03 8.32 2.83
N PHE A 76 2.39 7.18 3.42
CA PHE A 76 3.67 6.53 3.20
C PHE A 76 3.82 6.11 1.73
N ALA A 77 2.79 5.49 1.17
CA ALA A 77 2.78 5.07 -0.23
C ALA A 77 2.89 6.27 -1.18
N ASP A 78 2.22 7.37 -0.87
CA ASP A 78 2.29 8.61 -1.66
C ASP A 78 3.71 9.17 -1.75
N GLN A 79 4.52 8.99 -0.70
CA GLN A 79 5.92 9.44 -0.71
C GLN A 79 6.74 8.70 -1.77
N PHE A 80 6.32 7.49 -2.15
CA PHE A 80 6.92 6.71 -3.22
C PHE A 80 6.15 6.80 -4.54
N ASP A 81 5.27 7.78 -4.67
CA ASP A 81 4.43 7.97 -5.85
C ASP A 81 3.52 6.76 -6.16
N ILE A 82 3.08 6.08 -5.11
CA ILE A 82 2.15 4.96 -5.22
C ILE A 82 0.74 5.43 -4.85
N GLN A 83 -0.17 5.29 -5.78
CA GLN A 83 -1.58 5.62 -5.61
C GLN A 83 -2.44 4.36 -5.65
N ASP A 84 -3.66 4.44 -5.12
CA ASP A 84 -4.57 3.30 -5.00
C ASP A 84 -4.78 2.55 -6.32
N GLY A 85 -4.88 3.27 -7.43
CA GLY A 85 -5.09 2.67 -8.75
C GLY A 85 -3.90 1.86 -9.27
N LYS A 86 -2.75 1.94 -8.61
CA LYS A 86 -1.54 1.21 -8.99
C LYS A 86 -1.31 -0.06 -8.18
N LEU A 87 -2.16 -0.31 -7.17
CA LEU A 87 -2.01 -1.48 -6.30
C LEU A 87 -2.50 -2.77 -6.97
N PRO A 88 -1.86 -3.91 -6.75
CA PRO A 88 -0.63 -4.11 -5.99
C PRO A 88 0.61 -3.83 -6.84
N THR A 89 1.65 -3.30 -6.22
CA THR A 89 2.89 -2.94 -6.93
C THR A 89 4.11 -3.10 -6.01
N VAL A 90 5.30 -2.94 -6.58
CA VAL A 90 6.56 -3.09 -5.84
C VAL A 90 7.43 -1.86 -6.06
N THR A 91 8.02 -1.39 -4.97
CA THR A 91 9.01 -0.32 -4.96
C THR A 91 10.34 -0.87 -4.45
N ALA A 92 11.43 -0.51 -5.10
CA ALA A 92 12.77 -0.76 -4.59
C ALA A 92 13.30 0.54 -3.98
N PHE A 93 13.59 0.52 -2.70
CA PHE A 93 14.03 1.70 -1.95
C PHE A 93 15.39 1.47 -1.32
N SER A 94 16.32 2.40 -1.55
CA SER A 94 17.62 2.41 -0.88
C SER A 94 17.57 3.36 0.32
N PRO A 95 17.50 2.83 1.56
CA PRO A 95 17.42 3.69 2.75
C PRO A 95 18.66 4.55 2.96
N SER A 96 19.83 4.01 2.68
CA SER A 96 21.08 4.75 2.87
C SER A 96 21.24 5.90 1.88
N LYS A 97 20.73 5.74 0.66
CA LYS A 97 20.82 6.74 -0.41
C LYS A 97 19.58 7.60 -0.54
N GLN A 98 18.47 7.22 0.10
CA GLN A 98 17.17 7.88 -0.01
C GLN A 98 16.72 8.01 -1.47
N ARG A 99 16.82 6.91 -2.19
CA ARG A 99 16.43 6.81 -3.60
C ARG A 99 15.53 5.59 -3.82
N TYR A 100 14.67 5.68 -4.81
CA TYR A 100 13.71 4.60 -5.08
C TYR A 100 13.41 4.47 -6.57
N ALA A 101 12.84 3.34 -6.92
CA ALA A 101 12.26 3.10 -8.25
C ALA A 101 11.03 2.22 -8.09
N ASN A 102 10.03 2.46 -8.92
CA ASN A 102 8.80 1.67 -8.94
C ASN A 102 8.79 0.76 -10.15
N VAL A 103 8.33 -0.48 -9.96
CA VAL A 103 8.07 -1.36 -11.09
C VAL A 103 6.89 -0.80 -11.91
N LYS A 104 6.93 -1.01 -13.23
CA LYS A 104 5.91 -0.45 -14.13
C LYS A 104 4.69 -1.36 -14.28
N THR A 105 4.80 -2.61 -13.83
CA THR A 105 3.73 -3.60 -13.94
C THR A 105 3.20 -3.99 -12.57
N PRO A 106 1.97 -4.53 -12.50
CA PRO A 106 1.45 -5.02 -11.22
C PRO A 106 2.27 -6.18 -10.65
N LEU A 107 2.19 -6.36 -9.34
CA LEU A 107 2.88 -7.44 -8.63
C LEU A 107 2.54 -8.84 -9.16
N VAL A 108 1.35 -9.04 -9.72
CA VAL A 108 0.95 -10.33 -10.29
C VAL A 108 1.88 -10.78 -11.42
N ASP A 109 2.54 -9.85 -12.08
CA ASP A 109 3.54 -10.16 -13.11
C ASP A 109 4.92 -10.37 -12.44
N THR A 110 5.05 -11.50 -11.76
CA THR A 110 6.20 -11.79 -10.90
C THR A 110 7.52 -11.91 -11.67
N VAL A 111 7.48 -12.30 -12.92
CA VAL A 111 8.70 -12.38 -13.77
C VAL A 111 9.26 -10.98 -14.00
N VAL A 112 8.40 -10.02 -14.34
CA VAL A 112 8.81 -8.62 -14.56
C VAL A 112 9.29 -7.99 -13.26
N VAL A 113 8.61 -8.26 -12.16
CA VAL A 113 9.00 -7.75 -10.82
C VAL A 113 10.38 -8.30 -10.43
N LYS A 114 10.61 -9.60 -10.65
CA LYS A 114 11.90 -10.21 -10.38
C LYS A 114 13.02 -9.58 -11.21
N ASP A 115 12.83 -9.41 -12.50
CA ASP A 115 13.78 -8.78 -13.38
C ASP A 115 14.07 -7.33 -12.99
N PHE A 116 13.02 -6.61 -12.59
CA PHE A 116 13.13 -5.25 -12.08
C PHE A 116 14.04 -5.21 -10.83
N LEU A 117 13.80 -6.07 -9.85
CA LEU A 117 14.60 -6.10 -8.62
C LEU A 117 16.06 -6.49 -8.90
N ILE A 118 16.28 -7.45 -9.76
CA ILE A 118 17.64 -7.85 -10.16
C ILE A 118 18.34 -6.67 -10.86
N SER A 119 17.65 -5.93 -11.71
CA SER A 119 18.19 -4.76 -12.40
C SER A 119 18.55 -3.64 -11.43
N ILE A 120 17.78 -3.46 -10.37
CA ILE A 120 18.12 -2.51 -9.29
C ILE A 120 19.39 -2.97 -8.56
N ALA A 121 19.44 -4.24 -8.16
CA ALA A 121 20.56 -4.79 -7.40
C ALA A 121 21.88 -4.75 -8.18
N THR A 122 21.81 -4.89 -9.49
CA THR A 122 22.99 -4.89 -10.38
C THR A 122 23.31 -3.51 -10.96
N GLY A 123 22.57 -2.48 -10.56
CA GLY A 123 22.82 -1.11 -11.01
C GLY A 123 22.43 -0.81 -12.43
N LYS A 124 21.63 -1.68 -13.07
CA LYS A 124 21.21 -1.52 -14.46
C LYS A 124 20.00 -0.61 -14.63
N LEU A 125 19.26 -0.35 -13.55
CA LEU A 125 18.08 0.49 -13.58
C LEU A 125 18.29 1.71 -12.70
N ALA A 126 17.96 2.90 -13.23
CA ALA A 126 18.10 4.15 -12.51
C ALA A 126 17.02 4.32 -11.46
N THR A 127 17.41 4.93 -10.32
CA THR A 127 16.52 5.33 -9.26
C THR A 127 16.36 6.84 -9.24
N GLN A 128 15.34 7.31 -8.51
CA GLN A 128 15.12 8.75 -8.33
C GLN A 128 15.14 9.09 -6.83
N PRO A 129 15.50 10.34 -6.46
CA PRO A 129 15.50 10.72 -5.06
C PRO A 129 14.07 10.81 -4.51
N ILE A 130 13.91 10.38 -3.25
CA ILE A 130 12.66 10.60 -2.55
C ILE A 130 12.65 12.03 -2.01
N SER A 131 11.50 12.71 -2.08
CA SER A 131 11.41 14.12 -1.70
C SER A 131 11.64 14.34 -0.21
N ASP A 132 11.07 13.47 0.62
CA ASP A 132 11.20 13.53 2.07
C ASP A 132 11.49 12.12 2.60
N ARG A 133 12.10 12.06 3.79
CA ARG A 133 12.32 10.78 4.46
C ARG A 133 10.97 10.06 4.65
N PRO A 134 10.90 8.75 4.34
CA PRO A 134 9.64 8.01 4.50
C PRO A 134 9.13 8.06 5.93
N ARG A 135 7.83 8.30 6.08
CA ARG A 135 7.14 8.33 7.37
C ARG A 135 6.16 7.19 7.43
N PHE A 136 6.48 6.21 8.27
CA PHE A 136 5.59 5.10 8.54
C PHE A 136 4.78 5.40 9.80
N LEU A 137 3.47 5.21 9.74
CA LEU A 137 2.58 5.54 10.85
C LEU A 137 2.25 4.29 11.66
N ASP A 138 2.15 4.44 12.97
CA ASP A 138 1.73 3.34 13.86
C ASP A 138 0.22 3.08 13.81
N VAL A 139 -0.53 4.05 13.33
CA VAL A 139 -1.97 3.96 13.17
C VAL A 139 -2.33 3.91 11.70
N CYS A 140 -3.43 3.25 11.38
CA CYS A 140 -3.92 3.15 10.02
C CYS A 140 -4.39 4.52 9.54
N ASP A 141 -3.70 5.06 8.51
CA ASP A 141 -4.02 6.34 7.89
C ASP A 141 -5.08 6.13 6.80
N VAL A 142 -6.20 5.55 7.18
CA VAL A 142 -7.32 5.34 6.26
C VAL A 142 -8.32 6.46 6.47
N PRO A 143 -8.38 7.45 5.55
CA PRO A 143 -9.41 8.48 5.61
C PRO A 143 -10.81 7.87 5.69
N GLU A 144 -11.00 6.70 5.09
CA GLU A 144 -12.24 5.95 5.10
C GLU A 144 -12.64 5.44 6.48
N GLU A 145 -11.69 4.98 7.31
CA GLU A 145 -12.00 4.57 8.69
C GLU A 145 -12.39 5.76 9.55
N ILE A 146 -11.67 6.86 9.43
CA ILE A 146 -12.01 8.10 10.10
C ILE A 146 -13.33 8.63 9.56
N ILE A 147 -13.52 8.57 8.25
CA ILE A 147 -14.75 8.97 7.57
C ILE A 147 -15.90 8.02 7.93
N GLU A 148 -15.67 6.73 8.07
CA GLU A 148 -16.70 5.78 8.48
C GLU A 148 -17.18 6.04 9.90
N THR A 149 -16.28 6.39 10.80
CA THR A 149 -16.64 6.72 12.19
C THR A 149 -17.35 8.07 12.25
N GLU A 150 -16.86 9.06 11.54
CA GLU A 150 -17.48 10.38 11.41
C GLU A 150 -18.70 10.32 10.48
N SER A 151 -18.58 9.59 9.35
CA SER A 151 -19.63 9.51 8.36
C SER A 151 -20.80 8.62 8.79
N SER A 152 -20.66 7.77 9.80
CA SER A 152 -21.82 7.06 10.34
C SER A 152 -22.76 8.03 11.05
N GLU A 153 -22.24 9.06 11.70
CA GLU A 153 -23.06 10.13 12.29
C GLU A 153 -23.53 11.13 11.22
N GLU A 154 -22.62 11.59 10.37
CA GLU A 154 -22.95 12.53 9.27
C GLU A 154 -23.86 11.90 8.23
N ALA A 155 -23.61 10.65 7.85
CA ALA A 155 -24.45 9.93 6.90
C ALA A 155 -25.83 9.62 7.48
N ALA A 156 -25.90 9.28 8.77
CA ALA A 156 -27.16 9.09 9.46
C ALA A 156 -27.96 10.39 9.51
N ASP A 157 -27.31 11.51 9.83
CA ASP A 157 -27.95 12.83 9.86
C ASP A 157 -28.41 13.24 8.46
N PHE A 158 -27.58 13.01 7.44
CA PHE A 158 -27.90 13.33 6.05
C PHE A 158 -29.07 12.48 5.52
N LEU A 159 -29.07 11.19 5.80
CA LEU A 159 -30.16 10.29 5.42
C LEU A 159 -31.46 10.64 6.15
N GLU A 160 -31.37 11.05 7.39
CA GLU A 160 -32.51 11.48 8.18
C GLU A 160 -33.07 12.78 7.63
N GLU A 161 -32.22 13.70 7.21
CA GLU A 161 -32.61 14.95 6.58
C GLU A 161 -33.31 14.72 5.24
N ILE A 162 -32.78 13.84 4.40
CA ILE A 162 -33.42 13.45 3.13
C ILE A 162 -34.79 12.82 3.39
N ARG A 163 -34.87 11.95 4.38
CA ARG A 163 -36.14 11.29 4.73
C ARG A 163 -37.18 12.29 5.21
N ARG A 164 -36.79 13.29 5.99
CA ARG A 164 -37.68 14.38 6.42
C ARG A 164 -38.20 15.19 5.24
N GLU A 165 -37.34 15.51 4.29
CA GLU A 165 -37.73 16.23 3.09
C GLU A 165 -38.70 15.43 2.23
N GLU A 166 -38.47 14.13 2.06
CA GLU A 166 -39.35 13.24 1.32
C GLU A 166 -40.71 13.08 2.00
N GLU A 167 -40.73 12.93 3.31
CA GLU A 167 -41.97 12.85 4.10
C GLU A 167 -42.76 14.17 3.99
N ALA A 168 -42.06 15.30 4.05
CA ALA A 168 -42.69 16.61 3.90
C ALA A 168 -43.30 16.78 2.50
N LYS A 169 -42.60 16.36 1.48
CA LYS A 169 -43.09 16.42 0.08
C LYS A 169 -44.28 15.47 -0.13
N ALA A 170 -44.19 14.27 0.42
CA ALA A 170 -45.26 13.29 0.33
C ALA A 170 -46.54 13.78 1.07
N LYS A 171 -46.37 14.40 2.20
CA LYS A 171 -47.45 14.98 2.98
C LYS A 171 -48.09 16.16 2.23
N GLN A 172 -47.29 17.02 1.66
CA GLN A 172 -47.76 18.17 0.86
C GLN A 172 -48.53 17.71 -0.38
N LEU A 173 -48.03 16.71 -1.10
CA LEU A 173 -48.69 16.11 -2.24
C LEU A 173 -50.03 15.49 -1.84
N LYS A 174 -50.12 14.85 -0.69
CA LYS A 174 -51.31 14.25 -0.19
C LYS A 174 -52.37 15.31 0.18
N GLU A 175 -51.96 16.43 0.75
CA GLU A 175 -52.83 17.55 1.05
C GLU A 175 -53.37 18.20 -0.20
N GLU A 176 -52.53 18.35 -1.27
CA GLU A 176 -52.97 18.88 -2.55
C GLU A 176 -53.96 17.96 -3.25
N LEU A 177 -53.83 16.64 -3.11
CA LEU A 177 -54.73 15.66 -3.72
C LEU A 177 -56.05 15.54 -2.97
N GLU A 178 -56.14 15.94 -1.70
CA GLU A 178 -57.35 15.92 -0.89
C GLU A 178 -58.25 17.16 -1.10
N GLU A 179 -57.73 18.18 -1.75
CA GLU A 179 -58.51 19.31 -2.19
C GLU A 179 -59.24 18.94 -3.52
#